data_9faf3e462304a7200815b59201b26bee
#
_entry.id   9faf3e462304a7200815b59201b26bee
#
_cell.length_a   1.000
_cell.length_b   1.000
_cell.length_c   1.000
_cell.angle_alpha   90.00
_cell.angle_beta   90.00
_cell.angle_gamma   90.00
#
_symmetry.space_group_name_H-M   'P 1'
#
loop_
_entity.id
_entity.type
_entity.pdbx_description
1 polymer ?
#
loop_
_entity_poly.entity_id
_entity_poly.type
_entity_poly.pdbx_seq_one_letter_code
_entity_poly.pdbx_strand_id
1 'polypeptide(L)'
;MRKSRSLFTDAKPRRTGALVYPMLLILLLAVIVALNFVNNGRVKLLNEDVTITSLSKDLEKFRILHISDLHGNEYGANQSTISTMLKTARYNAVCITGDVCAPDGNYDAFLKLIDVFAGRVPVYFVAGDEDPAPIAAQPNTPERVKADYVLAAEEHGAIYLDSPQKLTVGKSAVWFCPESMYGLDIDSSRAAYQARHTALAKQPQNTPEQAAQLQVIDYQLAVLDQIDAAMKEMQDSDVQIALTHHPLTETTIKTLQQWSGSEENAFLRSVSLVLAGHYCGGQVRVPFAGALKAPDSANISGWFPQDNLIQGLSTIQGVTQYISPGLGVSDAYPIPLRMFNTPSITILTLTSVLKF
;
A
#
# COMPACT_ATOMS: atom_id res chain seq x y z
N MET A 1 80.10 10.58 47.14
CA MET A 1 78.76 10.13 46.81
C MET A 1 78.39 10.66 45.45
N ARG A 2 78.46 9.81 44.39
CA ARG A 2 78.01 10.15 43.02
C ARG A 2 76.55 9.75 42.87
N LYS A 3 75.65 10.76 42.61
CA LYS A 3 74.24 10.47 42.24
C LYS A 3 74.20 9.98 40.80
N SER A 4 73.73 8.71 40.56
CA SER A 4 73.43 8.22 39.26
C SER A 4 72.14 8.90 38.74
N ARG A 5 72.23 9.62 37.60
CA ARG A 5 71.10 10.11 36.88
C ARG A 5 70.44 8.96 36.13
N SER A 6 69.17 8.65 36.43
CA SER A 6 68.35 7.74 35.67
C SER A 6 68.17 8.26 34.24
N LEU A 7 68.55 7.47 33.24
CA LEU A 7 68.48 7.79 31.80
C LEU A 7 67.16 7.39 31.16
N PHE A 8 66.17 6.97 31.93
CA PHE A 8 64.87 6.65 31.41
C PHE A 8 63.91 7.79 31.69
N THR A 9 63.79 8.71 30.70
CA THR A 9 62.65 9.60 30.63
C THR A 9 61.44 8.82 30.24
N ASP A 10 60.49 8.69 31.15
CA ASP A 10 59.15 8.12 30.87
C ASP A 10 58.50 8.97 29.75
N ALA A 11 58.59 8.48 28.54
CA ALA A 11 57.83 9.04 27.42
C ALA A 11 56.34 8.79 27.67
N LYS A 12 55.62 9.84 28.10
CA LYS A 12 54.17 9.80 28.19
C LYS A 12 53.61 9.33 26.85
N PRO A 13 52.72 8.30 26.82
CA PRO A 13 52.15 7.83 25.57
C PRO A 13 51.42 9.02 24.91
N ARG A 14 51.79 9.31 23.68
CA ARG A 14 51.12 10.35 22.89
C ARG A 14 49.64 9.94 22.76
N ARG A 15 48.73 10.72 23.37
CA ARG A 15 47.26 10.55 23.32
C ARG A 15 46.67 10.83 21.92
N THR A 16 47.47 10.80 20.86
CA THR A 16 47.02 11.05 19.49
C THR A 16 46.04 9.98 19.00
N GLY A 17 46.12 8.73 19.50
CA GLY A 17 45.17 7.66 19.16
C GLY A 17 43.75 7.84 19.76
N ALA A 18 43.64 8.57 20.88
CA ALA A 18 42.37 8.77 21.56
C ALA A 18 41.32 9.57 20.75
N LEU A 19 41.78 10.44 19.82
CA LEU A 19 40.91 11.21 18.93
C LEU A 19 40.72 10.60 17.54
N VAL A 20 41.63 9.72 17.12
CA VAL A 20 41.60 9.12 15.79
C VAL A 20 40.42 8.15 15.67
N TYR A 21 40.15 7.30 16.65
CA TYR A 21 39.04 6.36 16.62
C TYR A 21 37.66 7.03 16.57
N PRO A 22 37.34 8.05 17.39
CA PRO A 22 36.05 8.75 17.26
C PRO A 22 35.93 9.52 15.93
N MET A 23 37.03 10.09 15.40
CA MET A 23 36.99 10.71 14.07
C MET A 23 36.71 9.71 12.96
N LEU A 24 37.30 8.52 12.99
CA LEU A 24 37.04 7.45 12.04
C LEU A 24 35.59 6.92 12.15
N LEU A 25 35.07 6.84 13.36
CA LEU A 25 33.67 6.47 13.59
C LEU A 25 32.72 7.53 13.02
N ILE A 26 32.98 8.81 13.26
CA ILE A 26 32.15 9.90 12.70
C ILE A 26 32.21 9.88 11.17
N LEU A 27 33.39 9.70 10.59
CA LEU A 27 33.56 9.60 9.14
C LEU A 27 32.77 8.40 8.58
N LEU A 28 32.85 7.24 9.23
CA LEU A 28 32.12 6.05 8.83
C LEU A 28 30.60 6.30 8.87
N LEU A 29 30.10 6.90 9.95
CA LEU A 29 28.69 7.26 10.07
C LEU A 29 28.27 8.27 8.99
N ALA A 30 29.07 9.26 8.70
CA ALA A 30 28.80 10.23 7.65
C ALA A 30 28.73 9.56 6.26
N VAL A 31 29.63 8.61 5.97
CA VAL A 31 29.60 7.82 4.73
C VAL A 31 28.33 6.96 4.67
N ILE A 32 27.95 6.30 5.75
CA ILE A 32 26.72 5.50 5.82
C ILE A 32 25.50 6.37 5.53
N VAL A 33 25.39 7.54 6.17
CA VAL A 33 24.29 8.48 5.95
C VAL A 33 24.27 8.97 4.50
N ALA A 34 25.42 9.35 3.94
CA ALA A 34 25.52 9.79 2.55
C ALA A 34 25.12 8.70 1.56
N LEU A 35 25.57 7.46 1.76
CA LEU A 35 25.18 6.31 0.92
C LEU A 35 23.68 6.02 1.05
N ASN A 36 23.13 6.13 2.26
CA ASN A 36 21.69 5.95 2.49
C ASN A 36 20.89 7.03 1.74
N PHE A 37 21.30 8.28 1.81
CA PHE A 37 20.64 9.38 1.09
C PHE A 37 20.64 9.15 -0.43
N VAL A 38 21.77 8.73 -0.99
CA VAL A 38 21.88 8.39 -2.43
C VAL A 38 20.95 7.20 -2.77
N ASN A 39 20.85 6.20 -1.90
CA ASN A 39 19.98 5.05 -2.13
C ASN A 39 18.50 5.38 -2.04
N ASN A 40 18.11 6.32 -1.17
CA ASN A 40 16.72 6.76 -1.06
C ASN A 40 16.23 7.59 -2.26
N GLY A 41 17.15 8.20 -3.02
CA GLY A 41 16.83 8.83 -4.31
C GLY A 41 16.65 7.85 -5.48
N ARG A 42 16.86 6.55 -5.25
CA ARG A 42 16.71 5.49 -6.24
C ARG A 42 15.46 4.68 -5.96
N VAL A 43 14.88 4.12 -7.01
CA VAL A 43 13.76 3.16 -6.89
C VAL A 43 14.24 1.81 -7.40
N LYS A 44 13.92 0.73 -6.70
CA LYS A 44 14.15 -0.64 -7.15
C LYS A 44 12.90 -1.22 -7.77
N LEU A 45 13.05 -1.99 -8.84
CA LEU A 45 12.02 -2.85 -9.40
C LEU A 45 12.25 -4.26 -8.88
N LEU A 46 11.30 -4.74 -8.08
CA LEU A 46 11.26 -6.12 -7.58
C LEU A 46 10.40 -6.96 -8.51
N ASN A 47 10.66 -8.26 -8.56
CA ASN A 47 9.84 -9.23 -9.28
C ASN A 47 9.55 -10.39 -8.34
N GLU A 48 8.27 -10.76 -8.25
CA GLU A 48 7.78 -11.86 -7.42
C GLU A 48 6.82 -12.71 -8.22
N ASP A 49 6.96 -14.02 -8.13
CA ASP A 49 6.03 -14.97 -8.74
C ASP A 49 4.98 -15.37 -7.70
N VAL A 50 3.71 -15.22 -8.07
CA VAL A 50 2.57 -15.58 -7.23
C VAL A 50 1.92 -16.82 -7.81
N THR A 51 1.98 -17.91 -7.07
CA THR A 51 1.38 -19.17 -7.47
C THR A 51 -0.11 -19.19 -7.12
N ILE A 52 -0.96 -19.34 -8.13
CA ILE A 52 -2.41 -19.44 -7.97
C ILE A 52 -2.84 -20.85 -8.38
N THR A 53 -3.54 -21.52 -7.45
CA THR A 53 -4.13 -22.82 -7.73
C THR A 53 -5.22 -22.69 -8.79
N SER A 54 -5.21 -23.55 -9.80
CA SER A 54 -6.19 -23.56 -10.90
C SER A 54 -6.18 -22.29 -11.77
N LEU A 55 -5.06 -21.58 -11.87
CA LEU A 55 -4.91 -20.44 -12.77
C LEU A 55 -5.23 -20.85 -14.21
N SER A 56 -6.08 -20.06 -14.87
CA SER A 56 -6.39 -20.23 -16.29
C SER A 56 -5.14 -19.99 -17.16
N LYS A 57 -5.05 -20.71 -18.28
CA LYS A 57 -3.96 -20.53 -19.26
C LYS A 57 -3.88 -19.10 -19.81
N ASP A 58 -5.00 -18.43 -19.95
CA ASP A 58 -5.05 -17.03 -20.43
C ASP A 58 -4.41 -16.06 -19.44
N LEU A 59 -4.37 -16.43 -18.15
CA LEU A 59 -3.81 -15.62 -17.07
C LEU A 59 -2.38 -16.03 -16.68
N GLU A 60 -1.84 -17.09 -17.31
CA GLU A 60 -0.45 -17.48 -17.08
C GLU A 60 0.50 -16.35 -17.48
N LYS A 61 1.38 -15.93 -16.57
CA LYS A 61 2.28 -14.77 -16.71
C LYS A 61 1.55 -13.41 -16.79
N PHE A 62 0.30 -13.32 -16.35
CA PHE A 62 -0.32 -12.02 -16.10
C PHE A 62 0.47 -11.26 -15.03
N ARG A 63 0.77 -9.98 -15.28
CA ARG A 63 1.66 -9.19 -14.44
C ARG A 63 0.95 -7.97 -13.89
N ILE A 64 1.08 -7.77 -12.59
CA ILE A 64 0.55 -6.62 -11.86
C ILE A 64 1.72 -5.79 -11.36
N LEU A 65 1.76 -4.51 -11.71
CA LEU A 65 2.69 -3.57 -11.10
C LEU A 65 2.06 -3.04 -9.82
N HIS A 66 2.67 -3.35 -8.67
CA HIS A 66 2.18 -2.93 -7.37
C HIS A 66 3.04 -1.80 -6.79
N ILE A 67 2.40 -0.74 -6.37
CA ILE A 67 2.98 0.48 -5.79
C ILE A 67 2.21 0.82 -4.51
N SER A 68 2.87 1.38 -3.50
CA SER A 68 2.23 1.89 -2.28
C SER A 68 3.06 2.97 -1.60
N ASP A 69 2.44 3.65 -0.64
CA ASP A 69 3.12 4.52 0.31
C ASP A 69 4.01 5.55 -0.40
N LEU A 70 3.45 6.32 -1.34
CA LEU A 70 4.17 7.38 -2.06
C LEU A 70 4.50 8.57 -1.16
N HIS A 71 3.56 8.91 -0.24
CA HIS A 71 3.67 10.05 0.70
C HIS A 71 4.13 11.35 0.02
N GLY A 72 3.59 11.64 -1.18
CA GLY A 72 3.90 12.83 -1.94
C GLY A 72 5.32 12.88 -2.52
N ASN A 73 6.10 11.79 -2.47
CA ASN A 73 7.46 11.79 -2.99
C ASN A 73 7.51 11.80 -4.52
N GLU A 74 8.45 12.57 -5.07
CA GLU A 74 8.72 12.65 -6.50
C GLU A 74 10.13 12.10 -6.80
N TYR A 75 10.20 11.06 -7.64
CA TYR A 75 11.44 10.39 -8.01
C TYR A 75 11.95 10.89 -9.37
N GLY A 76 12.76 11.95 -9.31
CA GLY A 76 13.14 12.74 -10.47
C GLY A 76 11.97 13.61 -10.98
N ALA A 77 12.26 14.63 -11.78
CA ALA A 77 11.21 15.52 -12.28
C ALA A 77 10.09 14.74 -13.00
N ASN A 78 8.84 14.96 -12.62
CA ASN A 78 7.66 14.25 -13.15
C ASN A 78 7.81 12.73 -13.11
N GLN A 79 8.28 12.18 -12.00
CA GLN A 79 8.49 10.74 -11.77
C GLN A 79 9.42 10.10 -12.83
N SER A 80 10.37 10.84 -13.39
CA SER A 80 11.22 10.40 -14.49
C SER A 80 12.09 9.18 -14.16
N THR A 81 12.47 8.99 -12.90
CA THR A 81 13.22 7.80 -12.44
C THR A 81 12.34 6.54 -12.59
N ILE A 82 11.08 6.59 -12.14
CA ILE A 82 10.12 5.50 -12.25
C ILE A 82 9.80 5.25 -13.73
N SER A 83 9.47 6.30 -14.48
CA SER A 83 9.19 6.20 -15.92
C SER A 83 10.33 5.55 -16.69
N THR A 84 11.58 5.93 -16.40
CA THR A 84 12.76 5.37 -17.07
C THR A 84 12.97 3.89 -16.72
N MET A 85 12.81 3.53 -15.46
CA MET A 85 12.93 2.15 -14.99
C MET A 85 11.88 1.24 -15.63
N LEU A 86 10.67 1.74 -15.87
CA LEU A 86 9.55 0.98 -16.42
C LEU A 86 9.49 0.94 -17.94
N LYS A 87 10.40 1.61 -18.67
CA LYS A 87 10.40 1.63 -20.15
C LYS A 87 10.43 0.25 -20.79
N THR A 88 11.15 -0.70 -20.18
CA THR A 88 11.30 -2.07 -20.70
C THR A 88 10.47 -3.08 -19.92
N ALA A 89 9.86 -2.67 -18.82
CA ALA A 89 9.02 -3.54 -18.00
C ALA A 89 7.67 -3.81 -18.70
N ARG A 90 7.14 -5.01 -18.49
CA ARG A 90 5.83 -5.40 -19.02
C ARG A 90 4.93 -5.75 -17.87
N TYR A 91 3.74 -5.16 -17.84
CA TYR A 91 2.69 -5.41 -16.89
C TYR A 91 1.32 -5.17 -17.56
N ASN A 92 0.28 -5.77 -17.01
CA ASN A 92 -1.08 -5.76 -17.58
C ASN A 92 -2.02 -4.81 -16.82
N ALA A 93 -1.69 -4.52 -15.57
CA ALA A 93 -2.42 -3.60 -14.71
C ALA A 93 -1.46 -2.95 -13.70
N VAL A 94 -1.85 -1.80 -13.17
CA VAL A 94 -1.18 -1.13 -12.04
C VAL A 94 -2.14 -1.10 -10.87
N CYS A 95 -1.65 -1.47 -9.68
CA CYS A 95 -2.38 -1.40 -8.43
C CYS A 95 -1.63 -0.50 -7.45
N ILE A 96 -2.31 0.50 -6.89
CA ILE A 96 -1.74 1.45 -5.93
C ILE A 96 -2.51 1.31 -4.61
N THR A 97 -1.83 0.94 -3.53
CA THR A 97 -2.45 0.60 -2.25
C THR A 97 -2.23 1.66 -1.19
N GLY A 98 -2.66 2.88 -1.49
CA GLY A 98 -2.83 3.98 -0.53
C GLY A 98 -1.56 4.73 -0.12
N ASP A 99 -1.76 5.70 0.74
CA ASP A 99 -0.77 6.66 1.24
C ASP A 99 -0.04 7.37 0.11
N VAL A 100 -0.83 7.93 -0.81
CA VAL A 100 -0.33 8.58 -2.03
C VAL A 100 -0.10 10.08 -1.85
N CYS A 101 -0.86 10.72 -0.97
CA CYS A 101 -0.77 12.16 -0.70
C CYS A 101 0.44 12.49 0.19
N ALA A 102 0.92 13.71 0.11
CA ALA A 102 1.85 14.25 1.08
C ALA A 102 1.14 14.58 2.42
N PRO A 103 1.86 14.73 3.54
CA PRO A 103 1.26 15.03 4.85
C PRO A 103 0.42 16.31 4.89
N ASP A 104 0.67 17.26 4.00
CA ASP A 104 -0.12 18.48 3.82
C ASP A 104 -1.35 18.31 2.92
N GLY A 105 -1.61 17.09 2.43
CA GLY A 105 -2.70 16.75 1.52
C GLY A 105 -2.38 17.03 0.04
N ASN A 106 -1.16 17.47 -0.30
CA ASN A 106 -0.76 17.67 -1.69
C ASN A 106 -0.66 16.32 -2.42
N TYR A 107 -1.26 16.22 -3.60
CA TYR A 107 -1.32 15.02 -4.42
C TYR A 107 -0.67 15.15 -5.82
N ASP A 108 0.05 16.24 -6.08
CA ASP A 108 0.70 16.49 -7.38
C ASP A 108 1.64 15.35 -7.79
N ALA A 109 2.41 14.81 -6.82
CA ALA A 109 3.32 13.69 -7.08
C ALA A 109 2.58 12.41 -7.48
N PHE A 110 1.37 12.21 -6.95
CA PHE A 110 0.50 11.09 -7.29
C PHE A 110 -0.05 11.23 -8.71
N LEU A 111 -0.54 12.42 -9.11
CA LEU A 111 -0.99 12.65 -10.48
C LEU A 111 0.13 12.41 -11.49
N LYS A 112 1.33 12.94 -11.23
CA LYS A 112 2.52 12.67 -12.05
C LYS A 112 2.87 11.17 -12.13
N LEU A 113 2.60 10.42 -11.06
CA LEU A 113 2.79 8.97 -11.08
C LEU A 113 1.76 8.28 -11.98
N ILE A 114 0.50 8.68 -11.91
CA ILE A 114 -0.56 8.14 -12.80
C ILE A 114 -0.22 8.43 -14.26
N ASP A 115 0.27 9.62 -14.58
CA ASP A 115 0.67 10.01 -15.94
C ASP A 115 1.75 9.12 -16.55
N VAL A 116 2.60 8.47 -15.72
CA VAL A 116 3.57 7.47 -16.21
C VAL A 116 2.86 6.29 -16.88
N PHE A 117 1.63 5.98 -16.49
CA PHE A 117 0.88 4.83 -16.98
C PHE A 117 -0.24 5.20 -17.96
N ALA A 118 -0.57 6.48 -18.11
CA ALA A 118 -1.70 6.98 -18.87
C ALA A 118 -1.82 6.34 -20.26
N GLY A 119 -3.00 5.78 -20.53
CA GLY A 119 -3.34 5.16 -21.81
C GLY A 119 -2.62 3.85 -22.14
N ARG A 120 -1.83 3.27 -21.22
CA ARG A 120 -1.07 2.03 -21.44
C ARG A 120 -1.78 0.81 -20.86
N VAL A 121 -2.18 0.88 -19.62
CA VAL A 121 -2.83 -0.18 -18.84
C VAL A 121 -3.77 0.45 -17.83
N PRO A 122 -4.79 -0.27 -17.34
CA PRO A 122 -5.64 0.24 -16.27
C PRO A 122 -4.83 0.45 -14.99
N VAL A 123 -5.15 1.53 -14.28
CA VAL A 123 -4.57 1.89 -12.97
C VAL A 123 -5.70 1.88 -11.96
N TYR A 124 -5.59 1.01 -10.97
CA TYR A 124 -6.53 0.88 -9.85
C TYR A 124 -5.87 1.38 -8.57
N PHE A 125 -6.60 2.12 -7.74
CA PHE A 125 -6.06 2.56 -6.47
C PHE A 125 -7.10 2.54 -5.35
N VAL A 126 -6.62 2.37 -4.12
CA VAL A 126 -7.36 2.56 -2.88
C VAL A 126 -6.68 3.64 -2.07
N ALA A 127 -7.41 4.27 -1.14
CA ALA A 127 -6.85 5.24 -0.20
C ALA A 127 -6.06 4.54 0.92
N GLY A 128 -5.09 5.25 1.50
CA GLY A 128 -4.44 4.88 2.75
C GLY A 128 -4.99 5.67 3.93
N ASP A 129 -4.45 5.44 5.10
CA ASP A 129 -4.88 6.10 6.33
C ASP A 129 -4.26 7.51 6.50
N GLU A 130 -3.15 7.80 5.83
CA GLU A 130 -2.57 9.16 5.76
C GLU A 130 -3.15 9.98 4.59
N ASP A 131 -3.95 9.37 3.70
CA ASP A 131 -4.67 10.10 2.65
C ASP A 131 -5.93 10.79 3.22
N PRO A 132 -6.37 11.93 2.64
CA PRO A 132 -7.68 12.48 2.97
C PRO A 132 -8.79 11.46 2.73
N ALA A 133 -9.85 11.50 3.56
CA ALA A 133 -10.98 10.58 3.40
C ALA A 133 -11.51 10.60 1.94
N PRO A 134 -11.49 9.48 1.22
CA PRO A 134 -11.78 9.47 -0.22
C PRO A 134 -13.24 9.78 -0.54
N ILE A 135 -14.14 9.46 0.39
CA ILE A 135 -15.59 9.72 0.30
C ILE A 135 -16.01 10.48 1.55
N ALA A 136 -16.54 11.67 1.38
CA ALA A 136 -16.98 12.50 2.49
C ALA A 136 -18.11 13.46 2.04
N ALA A 137 -18.95 13.84 3.02
CA ALA A 137 -19.95 14.89 2.81
C ALA A 137 -19.26 16.25 2.65
N GLN A 138 -19.56 16.96 1.56
CA GLN A 138 -18.98 18.27 1.24
C GLN A 138 -20.08 19.34 1.22
N PRO A 139 -20.36 20.02 2.35
CA PRO A 139 -21.47 20.97 2.44
C PRO A 139 -21.41 22.15 1.43
N ASN A 140 -20.19 22.54 1.04
CA ASN A 140 -19.99 23.62 0.07
C ASN A 140 -20.26 23.20 -1.39
N THR A 141 -20.16 21.90 -1.66
CA THR A 141 -20.40 21.26 -2.95
C THR A 141 -21.16 19.95 -2.74
N PRO A 142 -22.42 19.98 -2.30
CA PRO A 142 -23.15 18.80 -1.84
C PRO A 142 -23.22 17.67 -2.87
N GLU A 143 -23.17 17.98 -4.16
CA GLU A 143 -23.15 17.03 -5.27
C GLU A 143 -21.83 16.25 -5.39
N ARG A 144 -20.76 16.73 -4.74
CA ARG A 144 -19.44 16.07 -4.76
C ARG A 144 -19.27 15.22 -3.52
N VAL A 145 -19.11 13.93 -3.69
CA VAL A 145 -18.88 12.97 -2.59
C VAL A 145 -17.44 12.46 -2.55
N LYS A 146 -16.75 12.45 -3.69
CA LYS A 146 -15.34 12.06 -3.78
C LYS A 146 -14.44 13.25 -3.44
N ALA A 147 -13.35 12.97 -2.74
CA ALA A 147 -12.31 13.94 -2.42
C ALA A 147 -11.62 14.46 -3.71
N ASP A 148 -11.04 15.65 -3.63
CA ASP A 148 -10.40 16.29 -4.79
C ASP A 148 -9.30 15.45 -5.41
N TYR A 149 -8.45 14.81 -4.60
CA TYR A 149 -7.38 13.94 -5.12
C TYR A 149 -7.92 12.70 -5.84
N VAL A 150 -9.08 12.16 -5.41
CA VAL A 150 -9.73 11.03 -6.08
C VAL A 150 -10.26 11.46 -7.44
N LEU A 151 -10.99 12.58 -7.50
CA LEU A 151 -11.51 13.11 -8.76
C LEU A 151 -10.39 13.45 -9.73
N ALA A 152 -9.33 14.11 -9.26
CA ALA A 152 -8.18 14.44 -10.08
C ALA A 152 -7.47 13.18 -10.60
N ALA A 153 -7.33 12.14 -9.78
CA ALA A 153 -6.76 10.87 -10.20
C ALA A 153 -7.60 10.18 -11.29
N GLU A 154 -8.94 10.24 -11.15
CA GLU A 154 -9.86 9.70 -12.17
C GLU A 154 -9.81 10.52 -13.48
N GLU A 155 -9.64 11.83 -13.43
CA GLU A 155 -9.41 12.68 -14.60
C GLU A 155 -8.08 12.32 -15.32
N HIS A 156 -7.06 11.89 -14.58
CA HIS A 156 -5.79 11.39 -15.12
C HIS A 156 -5.88 9.91 -15.57
N GLY A 157 -7.06 9.28 -15.47
CA GLY A 157 -7.32 7.93 -15.99
C GLY A 157 -7.06 6.78 -15.02
N ALA A 158 -6.87 7.06 -13.72
CA ALA A 158 -6.91 6.03 -12.69
C ALA A 158 -8.36 5.72 -12.29
N ILE A 159 -8.57 4.60 -11.63
CA ILE A 159 -9.88 4.14 -11.15
C ILE A 159 -9.78 3.99 -9.63
N TYR A 160 -10.55 4.81 -8.90
CA TYR A 160 -10.72 4.60 -7.46
C TYR A 160 -11.54 3.34 -7.23
N LEU A 161 -10.97 2.41 -6.48
CA LEU A 161 -11.54 1.08 -6.30
C LEU A 161 -12.46 1.06 -5.08
N ASP A 162 -13.71 1.47 -5.26
CA ASP A 162 -14.79 1.38 -4.28
C ASP A 162 -15.73 0.20 -4.54
N SER A 163 -15.68 -0.35 -5.74
CA SER A 163 -16.43 -1.51 -6.22
C SER A 163 -15.55 -2.38 -7.12
N PRO A 164 -15.88 -3.67 -7.30
CA PRO A 164 -15.07 -4.57 -8.12
C PRO A 164 -15.00 -4.11 -9.58
N GLN A 165 -13.79 -4.19 -10.15
CA GLN A 165 -13.51 -3.84 -11.54
C GLN A 165 -13.02 -5.07 -12.31
N LYS A 166 -13.69 -5.39 -13.41
CA LYS A 166 -13.37 -6.55 -14.26
C LYS A 166 -12.37 -6.20 -15.35
N LEU A 167 -11.31 -6.98 -15.48
CA LEU A 167 -10.39 -6.95 -16.62
C LEU A 167 -10.44 -8.30 -17.34
N THR A 168 -10.98 -8.31 -18.55
CA THR A 168 -11.08 -9.53 -19.37
C THR A 168 -9.75 -9.80 -20.09
N VAL A 169 -9.27 -11.05 -20.01
CA VAL A 169 -8.04 -11.52 -20.64
C VAL A 169 -8.35 -12.83 -21.34
N GLY A 170 -8.45 -12.82 -22.66
CA GLY A 170 -8.89 -13.99 -23.44
C GLY A 170 -10.30 -14.41 -23.05
N LYS A 171 -10.45 -15.63 -22.53
CA LYS A 171 -11.72 -16.16 -22.01
C LYS A 171 -11.86 -16.08 -20.50
N SER A 172 -10.87 -15.54 -19.81
CA SER A 172 -10.81 -15.43 -18.35
C SER A 172 -10.94 -13.99 -17.90
N ALA A 173 -11.17 -13.78 -16.62
CA ALA A 173 -11.21 -12.45 -16.02
C ALA A 173 -10.29 -12.35 -14.79
N VAL A 174 -9.77 -11.15 -14.58
CA VAL A 174 -9.18 -10.71 -13.31
C VAL A 174 -10.11 -9.64 -12.74
N TRP A 175 -10.56 -9.84 -11.53
CA TRP A 175 -11.34 -8.86 -10.78
C TRP A 175 -10.44 -8.16 -9.79
N PHE A 176 -10.40 -6.84 -9.87
CA PHE A 176 -9.75 -5.98 -8.87
C PHE A 176 -10.83 -5.51 -7.91
N CYS A 177 -10.69 -5.85 -6.64
CA CYS A 177 -11.74 -5.67 -5.65
C CYS A 177 -11.22 -4.83 -4.46
N PRO A 178 -12.04 -3.91 -3.92
CA PRO A 178 -11.72 -3.34 -2.61
C PRO A 178 -11.83 -4.44 -1.55
N GLU A 179 -10.85 -4.52 -0.66
CA GLU A 179 -10.85 -5.54 0.42
C GLU A 179 -12.11 -5.47 1.28
N SER A 180 -12.62 -4.27 1.51
CA SER A 180 -13.80 -4.01 2.35
C SER A 180 -15.06 -4.76 1.91
N MET A 181 -15.16 -5.20 0.64
CA MET A 181 -16.31 -5.97 0.17
C MET A 181 -16.41 -7.37 0.80
N TYR A 182 -15.27 -7.95 1.23
CA TYR A 182 -15.24 -9.35 1.71
C TYR A 182 -15.76 -9.56 3.13
N GLY A 183 -16.04 -8.48 3.86
CA GLY A 183 -16.71 -8.52 5.15
C GLY A 183 -18.08 -7.86 5.13
N LEU A 184 -18.62 -7.57 3.94
CA LEU A 184 -19.83 -6.78 3.78
C LEU A 184 -21.07 -7.67 3.71
N ASP A 185 -22.01 -7.44 4.61
CA ASP A 185 -23.40 -7.90 4.47
C ASP A 185 -24.15 -6.83 3.67
N ILE A 186 -24.40 -7.11 2.40
CA ILE A 186 -24.99 -6.15 1.44
C ILE A 186 -26.40 -5.79 1.86
N ASP A 187 -27.24 -6.77 2.27
CA ASP A 187 -28.63 -6.53 2.60
C ASP A 187 -28.78 -5.74 3.90
N SER A 188 -28.03 -6.12 4.95
CA SER A 188 -28.01 -5.37 6.21
C SER A 188 -27.47 -3.95 6.02
N SER A 189 -26.41 -3.78 5.21
CA SER A 189 -25.83 -2.47 4.90
C SER A 189 -26.80 -1.61 4.12
N ARG A 190 -27.45 -2.16 3.10
CA ARG A 190 -28.49 -1.50 2.31
C ARG A 190 -29.65 -1.03 3.18
N ALA A 191 -30.17 -1.89 4.06
CA ALA A 191 -31.24 -1.54 4.98
C ALA A 191 -30.83 -0.43 5.93
N ALA A 192 -29.59 -0.46 6.45
CA ALA A 192 -29.08 0.58 7.33
C ALA A 192 -28.94 1.94 6.61
N TYR A 193 -28.40 1.97 5.39
CA TYR A 193 -28.31 3.21 4.60
C TYR A 193 -29.69 3.76 4.23
N GLN A 194 -30.65 2.94 3.82
CA GLN A 194 -32.02 3.35 3.50
C GLN A 194 -32.74 3.92 4.73
N ALA A 195 -32.58 3.30 5.91
CA ALA A 195 -33.13 3.78 7.15
C ALA A 195 -32.54 5.16 7.52
N ARG A 196 -31.21 5.32 7.40
CA ARG A 196 -30.50 6.58 7.63
C ARG A 196 -30.92 7.67 6.65
N HIS A 197 -31.03 7.34 5.36
CA HIS A 197 -31.53 8.25 4.31
C HIS A 197 -32.93 8.75 4.67
N THR A 198 -33.85 7.83 5.00
CA THR A 198 -35.25 8.17 5.36
C THR A 198 -35.30 9.04 6.63
N ALA A 199 -34.51 8.74 7.64
CA ALA A 199 -34.46 9.53 8.86
C ALA A 199 -33.95 10.96 8.61
N LEU A 200 -32.90 11.07 7.79
CA LEU A 200 -32.29 12.37 7.44
C LEU A 200 -33.23 13.21 6.58
N ALA A 201 -33.89 12.60 5.58
CA ALA A 201 -34.84 13.29 4.68
C ALA A 201 -36.10 13.81 5.40
N LYS A 202 -36.47 13.24 6.56
CA LYS A 202 -37.61 13.70 7.37
C LYS A 202 -37.27 14.90 8.27
N GLN A 203 -36.01 15.29 8.39
CA GLN A 203 -35.62 16.45 9.20
C GLN A 203 -36.09 17.74 8.52
N PRO A 204 -36.64 18.70 9.29
CA PRO A 204 -37.27 19.89 8.71
C PRO A 204 -36.30 20.94 8.13
N GLN A 205 -34.99 20.73 8.35
CA GLN A 205 -33.95 21.64 7.90
C GLN A 205 -33.33 21.11 6.61
N ASN A 206 -33.46 21.91 5.55
CA ASN A 206 -32.81 21.61 4.25
C ASN A 206 -31.46 22.33 4.20
N THR A 207 -30.50 21.88 5.05
CA THR A 207 -29.18 22.51 5.11
C THR A 207 -28.22 21.89 4.09
N PRO A 208 -27.17 22.61 3.67
CA PRO A 208 -26.12 22.06 2.79
C PRO A 208 -25.47 20.79 3.38
N GLU A 209 -25.31 20.73 4.70
CA GLU A 209 -24.76 19.57 5.42
C GLU A 209 -25.67 18.35 5.25
N GLN A 210 -26.98 18.55 5.40
CA GLN A 210 -27.98 17.48 5.21
C GLN A 210 -27.97 16.99 3.75
N ALA A 211 -27.96 17.92 2.79
CA ALA A 211 -27.89 17.57 1.37
C ALA A 211 -26.62 16.76 1.05
N ALA A 212 -25.46 17.20 1.53
CA ALA A 212 -24.20 16.49 1.35
C ALA A 212 -24.20 15.08 1.98
N GLN A 213 -24.81 14.94 3.17
CA GLN A 213 -24.93 13.63 3.82
C GLN A 213 -25.86 12.69 3.03
N LEU A 214 -26.95 13.19 2.47
CA LEU A 214 -27.83 12.39 1.62
C LEU A 214 -27.10 11.91 0.37
N GLN A 215 -26.34 12.77 -0.29
CA GLN A 215 -25.53 12.38 -1.46
C GLN A 215 -24.50 11.28 -1.14
N VAL A 216 -23.84 11.34 0.02
CA VAL A 216 -22.94 10.26 0.46
C VAL A 216 -23.71 8.96 0.64
N ILE A 217 -24.91 8.99 1.22
CA ILE A 217 -25.73 7.77 1.40
C ILE A 217 -26.15 7.21 0.04
N ASP A 218 -26.61 8.07 -0.88
CA ASP A 218 -27.00 7.65 -2.22
C ASP A 218 -25.82 7.02 -2.98
N TYR A 219 -24.63 7.62 -2.85
CA TYR A 219 -23.41 7.07 -3.40
C TYR A 219 -23.09 5.68 -2.83
N GLN A 220 -23.17 5.50 -1.50
CA GLN A 220 -22.93 4.20 -0.85
C GLN A 220 -23.94 3.14 -1.29
N LEU A 221 -25.21 3.51 -1.48
CA LEU A 221 -26.22 2.60 -2.02
C LEU A 221 -25.89 2.18 -3.46
N ALA A 222 -25.42 3.10 -4.30
CA ALA A 222 -24.99 2.78 -5.66
C ALA A 222 -23.76 1.87 -5.69
N VAL A 223 -22.80 2.07 -4.77
CA VAL A 223 -21.64 1.17 -4.60
C VAL A 223 -22.08 -0.24 -4.20
N LEU A 224 -23.05 -0.38 -3.27
CA LEU A 224 -23.61 -1.68 -2.91
C LEU A 224 -24.26 -2.39 -4.10
N ASP A 225 -24.95 -1.64 -4.98
CA ASP A 225 -25.56 -2.22 -6.19
C ASP A 225 -24.50 -2.71 -7.17
N GLN A 226 -23.37 -1.99 -7.30
CA GLN A 226 -22.25 -2.39 -8.15
C GLN A 226 -21.54 -3.64 -7.60
N ILE A 227 -21.34 -3.72 -6.27
CA ILE A 227 -20.75 -4.91 -5.62
C ILE A 227 -21.65 -6.12 -5.85
N ASP A 228 -22.94 -6.00 -5.59
CA ASP A 228 -23.92 -7.08 -5.77
C ASP A 228 -23.95 -7.58 -7.23
N ALA A 229 -23.96 -6.65 -8.20
CA ALA A 229 -23.92 -6.99 -9.62
C ALA A 229 -22.62 -7.70 -10.01
N ALA A 230 -21.46 -7.22 -9.52
CA ALA A 230 -20.18 -7.83 -9.79
C ALA A 230 -20.08 -9.24 -9.19
N MET A 231 -20.55 -9.44 -7.95
CA MET A 231 -20.56 -10.76 -7.31
C MET A 231 -21.38 -11.79 -8.08
N LYS A 232 -22.52 -11.39 -8.67
CA LYS A 232 -23.34 -12.24 -9.52
C LYS A 232 -22.69 -12.58 -10.87
N GLU A 233 -21.77 -11.75 -11.34
CA GLU A 233 -21.04 -11.97 -12.59
C GLU A 233 -19.75 -12.77 -12.40
N MET A 234 -19.12 -12.73 -11.21
CA MET A 234 -17.91 -13.49 -10.88
C MET A 234 -18.11 -14.99 -11.03
N GLN A 235 -17.11 -15.66 -11.59
CA GLN A 235 -17.10 -17.10 -11.77
C GLN A 235 -15.97 -17.73 -10.95
N ASP A 236 -16.11 -19.00 -10.59
CA ASP A 236 -15.09 -19.76 -9.84
C ASP A 236 -13.73 -19.83 -10.55
N SER A 237 -13.73 -19.67 -11.87
CA SER A 237 -12.52 -19.64 -12.71
C SER A 237 -11.82 -18.30 -12.76
N ASP A 238 -12.45 -17.24 -12.25
CA ASP A 238 -11.90 -15.90 -12.27
C ASP A 238 -10.86 -15.71 -11.15
N VAL A 239 -9.89 -14.85 -11.42
CA VAL A 239 -8.89 -14.45 -10.42
C VAL A 239 -9.37 -13.19 -9.72
N GLN A 240 -9.47 -13.22 -8.40
CA GLN A 240 -9.82 -12.07 -7.59
C GLN A 240 -8.58 -11.51 -6.89
N ILE A 241 -8.27 -10.25 -7.14
CA ILE A 241 -7.17 -9.49 -6.53
C ILE A 241 -7.78 -8.44 -5.61
N ALA A 242 -7.62 -8.62 -4.30
CA ALA A 242 -8.10 -7.64 -3.33
C ALA A 242 -7.03 -6.55 -3.11
N LEU A 243 -7.44 -5.29 -3.12
CA LEU A 243 -6.61 -4.15 -2.75
C LEU A 243 -7.04 -3.63 -1.38
N THR A 244 -6.07 -3.44 -0.52
CA THR A 244 -6.23 -2.81 0.80
C THR A 244 -5.00 -1.97 1.10
N HIS A 245 -5.12 -0.97 1.97
CA HIS A 245 -3.93 -0.28 2.46
C HIS A 245 -3.29 -1.08 3.59
N HIS A 246 -4.06 -1.47 4.61
CA HIS A 246 -3.57 -2.26 5.73
C HIS A 246 -3.44 -3.74 5.38
N PRO A 247 -2.29 -4.38 5.64
CA PRO A 247 -2.17 -5.82 5.51
C PRO A 247 -3.15 -6.57 6.39
N LEU A 248 -3.71 -7.65 5.86
CA LEU A 248 -4.61 -8.51 6.61
C LEU A 248 -3.83 -9.26 7.69
N THR A 249 -4.38 -9.23 8.90
CA THR A 249 -3.83 -9.94 10.05
C THR A 249 -4.56 -11.28 10.25
N GLU A 250 -3.95 -12.18 11.03
CA GLU A 250 -4.60 -13.44 11.37
C GLU A 250 -5.98 -13.22 12.03
N THR A 251 -6.10 -12.21 12.90
CA THR A 251 -7.35 -11.86 13.56
C THR A 251 -8.38 -11.36 12.55
N THR A 252 -7.99 -10.44 11.65
CA THR A 252 -8.87 -9.93 10.60
C THR A 252 -9.39 -11.05 9.71
N ILE A 253 -8.48 -11.93 9.23
CA ILE A 253 -8.85 -13.06 8.39
C ILE A 253 -9.83 -14.00 9.11
N LYS A 254 -9.57 -14.35 10.37
CA LYS A 254 -10.49 -15.20 11.15
C LYS A 254 -11.85 -14.54 11.33
N THR A 255 -11.90 -13.24 11.58
CA THR A 255 -13.16 -12.49 11.70
C THR A 255 -13.94 -12.53 10.39
N LEU A 256 -13.30 -12.22 9.26
CA LEU A 256 -13.91 -12.26 7.94
C LEU A 256 -14.40 -13.68 7.57
N GLN A 257 -13.64 -14.73 7.93
CA GLN A 257 -14.03 -16.11 7.71
C GLN A 257 -15.22 -16.55 8.58
N GLN A 258 -15.37 -16.00 9.78
CA GLN A 258 -16.52 -16.29 10.67
C GLN A 258 -17.80 -15.61 10.19
N TRP A 259 -17.71 -14.41 9.61
CA TRP A 259 -18.87 -13.66 9.09
C TRP A 259 -19.42 -14.25 7.78
N SER A 260 -18.64 -15.03 7.07
CA SER A 260 -18.99 -15.64 5.79
C SER A 260 -19.97 -16.82 5.90
N GLY A 261 -20.73 -16.93 6.96
CA GLY A 261 -21.67 -18.04 7.21
C GLY A 261 -22.94 -18.05 6.35
N SER A 262 -23.22 -17.02 5.54
CA SER A 262 -24.33 -17.00 4.58
C SER A 262 -23.82 -17.22 3.15
N GLU A 263 -24.54 -17.98 2.33
CA GLU A 263 -24.17 -18.30 0.95
C GLU A 263 -24.16 -17.08 0.00
N GLU A 264 -24.62 -15.91 0.48
CA GLU A 264 -24.80 -14.68 -0.30
C GLU A 264 -23.65 -13.67 -0.12
N ASN A 265 -22.71 -13.90 0.79
CA ASN A 265 -21.61 -12.96 1.05
C ASN A 265 -20.36 -13.30 0.23
N ALA A 266 -19.64 -12.28 -0.21
CA ALA A 266 -18.33 -12.45 -0.83
C ALA A 266 -17.34 -13.03 0.20
N PHE A 267 -16.76 -14.18 -0.12
CA PHE A 267 -15.87 -14.90 0.79
C PHE A 267 -14.41 -14.53 0.53
N LEU A 268 -13.68 -14.14 1.55
CA LEU A 268 -12.23 -13.96 1.46
C LEU A 268 -11.49 -15.21 0.94
N ARG A 269 -12.10 -16.40 1.06
CA ARG A 269 -11.59 -17.66 0.49
C ARG A 269 -11.51 -17.66 -1.04
N SER A 270 -12.32 -16.84 -1.71
CA SER A 270 -12.30 -16.68 -3.17
C SER A 270 -11.18 -15.74 -3.63
N VAL A 271 -10.54 -15.01 -2.71
CA VAL A 271 -9.44 -14.09 -3.04
C VAL A 271 -8.20 -14.90 -3.40
N SER A 272 -7.70 -14.66 -4.59
CA SER A 272 -6.48 -15.30 -5.09
C SER A 272 -5.20 -14.62 -4.56
N LEU A 273 -5.27 -13.31 -4.36
CA LEU A 273 -4.15 -12.50 -3.86
C LEU A 273 -4.67 -11.21 -3.21
N VAL A 274 -4.12 -10.85 -2.07
CA VAL A 274 -4.30 -9.53 -1.45
C VAL A 274 -3.06 -8.68 -1.69
N LEU A 275 -3.26 -7.42 -2.10
CA LEU A 275 -2.21 -6.42 -2.25
C LEU A 275 -2.35 -5.38 -1.14
N ALA A 276 -1.28 -5.15 -0.39
CA ALA A 276 -1.27 -4.22 0.73
C ALA A 276 -0.01 -3.35 0.79
N GLY A 277 -0.09 -2.22 1.49
CA GLY A 277 1.00 -1.27 1.76
C GLY A 277 1.25 -1.07 3.24
N HIS A 278 1.20 0.19 3.70
CA HIS A 278 1.19 0.69 5.06
C HIS A 278 2.54 0.66 5.80
N TYR A 279 3.30 -0.41 5.71
CA TYR A 279 4.50 -0.55 6.56
C TYR A 279 5.76 0.12 6.01
N CYS A 280 5.72 0.69 4.82
CA CYS A 280 6.90 1.29 4.18
C CYS A 280 8.15 0.38 4.24
N GLY A 281 7.95 -0.96 4.20
CA GLY A 281 9.00 -1.96 4.37
C GLY A 281 9.72 -1.92 5.72
N GLY A 282 9.06 -1.37 6.76
CA GLY A 282 9.63 -1.16 8.09
C GLY A 282 10.54 0.05 8.19
N GLN A 283 10.49 0.95 7.22
CA GLN A 283 11.15 2.26 7.11
C GLN A 283 12.64 2.26 7.46
N VAL A 284 13.01 1.99 8.72
CA VAL A 284 14.38 1.79 9.16
C VAL A 284 14.68 0.30 9.32
N ARG A 285 15.63 -0.20 8.56
CA ARG A 285 16.05 -1.60 8.60
C ARG A 285 17.46 -1.72 9.15
N VAL A 286 17.70 -2.78 9.89
CA VAL A 286 19.03 -3.12 10.40
C VAL A 286 19.59 -4.22 9.50
N PRO A 287 20.79 -4.07 8.93
CA PRO A 287 21.43 -5.12 8.14
C PRO A 287 21.40 -6.47 8.88
N PHE A 288 20.95 -7.50 8.21
CA PHE A 288 20.81 -8.89 8.72
C PHE A 288 19.75 -9.12 9.81
N ALA A 289 19.12 -8.07 10.36
CA ALA A 289 18.10 -8.18 11.42
C ALA A 289 16.68 -7.78 10.97
N GLY A 290 16.53 -7.19 9.78
CA GLY A 290 15.23 -6.80 9.25
C GLY A 290 14.76 -5.42 9.73
N ALA A 291 13.44 -5.19 9.74
CA ALA A 291 12.85 -3.93 10.17
C ALA A 291 13.15 -3.66 11.65
N LEU A 292 13.53 -2.43 11.98
CA LEU A 292 13.83 -2.03 13.36
C LEU A 292 12.55 -1.98 14.20
N LYS A 293 11.50 -1.39 13.64
CA LYS A 293 10.19 -1.24 14.30
C LYS A 293 9.10 -1.21 13.21
N ALA A 294 7.91 -1.70 13.54
CA ALA A 294 6.70 -1.46 12.78
C ALA A 294 5.85 -0.37 13.47
N PRO A 295 4.98 0.35 12.75
CA PRO A 295 3.97 1.17 13.39
C PRO A 295 3.09 0.30 14.26
N ASP A 296 2.55 0.89 15.34
CA ASP A 296 1.68 0.17 16.26
C ASP A 296 0.39 -0.22 15.53
N SER A 297 0.33 -1.46 15.09
CA SER A 297 -0.91 -2.10 14.67
C SER A 297 -1.27 -3.17 15.70
N ALA A 298 -2.54 -3.54 15.79
CA ALA A 298 -3.05 -4.47 16.80
C ALA A 298 -2.32 -5.83 16.81
N ASN A 299 -1.58 -6.19 15.77
CA ASN A 299 -0.96 -7.50 15.61
C ASN A 299 0.53 -7.49 15.22
N ILE A 300 1.10 -6.32 14.92
CA ILE A 300 2.51 -6.19 14.50
C ILE A 300 3.10 -4.98 15.23
N SER A 301 3.13 -5.02 16.55
CA SER A 301 3.78 -3.99 17.36
C SER A 301 5.10 -4.49 17.90
N GLY A 302 6.07 -3.59 18.03
CA GLY A 302 7.31 -3.88 18.72
C GLY A 302 8.57 -3.73 17.89
N TRP A 303 9.67 -4.10 18.51
CA TRP A 303 11.01 -4.08 17.94
C TRP A 303 11.30 -5.39 17.20
N PHE A 304 11.92 -5.28 16.03
CA PHE A 304 12.30 -6.40 15.17
C PHE A 304 11.14 -7.34 14.83
N PRO A 305 10.06 -6.80 14.19
CA PRO A 305 8.95 -7.63 13.74
C PRO A 305 9.41 -8.65 12.69
N GLN A 306 8.63 -9.72 12.52
CA GLN A 306 8.91 -10.71 11.48
C GLN A 306 8.81 -10.05 10.09
N ASP A 307 9.81 -10.27 9.26
CA ASP A 307 9.97 -9.56 7.98
C ASP A 307 8.83 -9.83 6.99
N ASN A 308 8.35 -11.07 6.94
CA ASN A 308 7.23 -11.52 6.10
C ASN A 308 5.86 -10.93 6.50
N LEU A 309 5.77 -10.27 7.65
CA LEU A 309 4.58 -9.52 8.08
C LEU A 309 4.70 -8.03 7.76
N ILE A 310 5.86 -7.57 7.32
CA ILE A 310 6.16 -6.17 7.03
C ILE A 310 6.28 -5.91 5.53
N GLN A 311 6.77 -6.87 4.77
CA GLN A 311 6.94 -6.79 3.33
C GLN A 311 7.04 -8.18 2.68
N GLY A 312 6.77 -8.22 1.36
CA GLY A 312 6.92 -9.42 0.55
C GLY A 312 5.69 -10.32 0.57
N LEU A 313 5.84 -11.50 -0.02
CA LEU A 313 4.77 -12.48 -0.17
C LEU A 313 4.65 -13.35 1.08
N SER A 314 3.44 -13.50 1.58
CA SER A 314 3.14 -14.38 2.72
C SER A 314 1.76 -15.02 2.56
N THR A 315 1.54 -16.13 3.27
CA THR A 315 0.23 -16.79 3.34
C THR A 315 -0.15 -16.93 4.80
N ILE A 316 -1.29 -16.33 5.18
CA ILE A 316 -1.80 -16.33 6.55
C ILE A 316 -3.22 -16.92 6.51
N GLN A 317 -3.46 -17.97 7.29
CA GLN A 317 -4.78 -18.65 7.35
C GLN A 317 -5.36 -19.02 5.96
N GLY A 318 -4.47 -19.40 5.02
CA GLY A 318 -4.86 -19.76 3.65
C GLY A 318 -5.04 -18.60 2.68
N VAL A 319 -4.92 -17.34 3.14
CA VAL A 319 -4.98 -16.15 2.31
C VAL A 319 -3.56 -15.73 1.92
N THR A 320 -3.29 -15.67 0.63
CA THR A 320 -2.02 -15.15 0.09
C THR A 320 -2.07 -13.64 -0.01
N GLN A 321 -1.10 -12.96 0.57
CA GLN A 321 -0.96 -11.50 0.47
C GLN A 321 0.47 -11.09 0.10
N TYR A 322 0.57 -9.99 -0.61
CA TYR A 322 1.83 -9.30 -0.88
C TYR A 322 1.80 -7.91 -0.24
N ILE A 323 2.77 -7.66 0.62
CA ILE A 323 2.94 -6.37 1.29
C ILE A 323 4.06 -5.61 0.57
N SER A 324 3.74 -4.45 0.04
CA SER A 324 4.69 -3.60 -0.67
C SER A 324 5.73 -3.01 0.28
N PRO A 325 7.02 -2.94 -0.13
CA PRO A 325 8.02 -2.19 0.63
C PRO A 325 7.80 -0.67 0.60
N GLY A 326 6.91 -0.17 -0.25
CA GLY A 326 6.57 1.24 -0.37
C GLY A 326 7.66 2.11 -0.99
N LEU A 327 7.27 3.31 -1.33
CA LEU A 327 8.16 4.33 -1.93
C LEU A 327 8.60 5.39 -0.92
N GLY A 328 7.69 5.87 -0.10
CA GLY A 328 7.87 7.03 0.76
C GLY A 328 8.27 6.71 2.20
N VAL A 329 7.99 7.68 3.04
CA VAL A 329 8.26 7.69 4.47
C VAL A 329 6.97 8.10 5.16
N SER A 330 6.47 7.27 6.07
CA SER A 330 5.29 7.54 6.88
C SER A 330 5.65 8.27 8.17
N ASP A 331 4.79 9.19 8.58
CA ASP A 331 4.88 9.90 9.86
C ASP A 331 4.45 9.03 11.06
N ALA A 332 3.83 7.86 10.82
CA ALA A 332 3.50 6.90 11.86
C ALA A 332 4.74 6.29 12.55
N TYR A 333 5.91 6.43 11.93
CA TYR A 333 7.17 6.00 12.53
C TYR A 333 7.78 7.11 13.39
N PRO A 334 8.42 6.76 14.52
CA PRO A 334 9.02 7.76 15.43
C PRO A 334 10.20 8.53 14.80
N ILE A 335 10.75 8.03 13.70
CA ILE A 335 11.82 8.68 12.95
C ILE A 335 11.37 8.72 11.49
N PRO A 336 11.07 9.91 10.91
CA PRO A 336 10.66 10.07 9.53
C PRO A 336 11.89 9.94 8.58
N LEU A 337 12.54 8.79 8.64
CA LEU A 337 13.76 8.50 7.89
C LEU A 337 13.75 7.07 7.38
N ARG A 338 13.93 6.90 6.09
CA ARG A 338 14.15 5.60 5.47
C ARG A 338 15.64 5.25 5.50
N MET A 339 16.01 4.13 6.13
CA MET A 339 17.41 3.72 6.28
C MET A 339 17.60 2.23 5.97
N PHE A 340 18.60 1.91 5.13
CA PHE A 340 18.88 0.56 4.61
C PHE A 340 17.68 -0.13 3.96
N ASN A 341 16.75 0.67 3.47
CA ASN A 341 15.48 0.25 2.91
C ASN A 341 15.21 1.08 1.65
N THR A 342 15.74 0.65 0.51
CA THR A 342 15.59 1.39 -0.75
C THR A 342 14.12 1.38 -1.19
N PRO A 343 13.54 2.55 -1.55
CA PRO A 343 12.22 2.63 -2.16
C PRO A 343 12.04 1.61 -3.27
N SER A 344 10.91 0.93 -3.31
CA SER A 344 10.72 -0.18 -4.25
C SER A 344 9.29 -0.26 -4.77
N ILE A 345 9.16 -0.69 -6.00
CA ILE A 345 7.90 -1.11 -6.62
C ILE A 345 8.06 -2.55 -7.11
N THR A 346 6.96 -3.28 -7.23
CA THR A 346 7.03 -4.71 -7.48
C THR A 346 6.18 -5.12 -8.68
N ILE A 347 6.72 -5.96 -9.55
CA ILE A 347 5.94 -6.70 -10.55
C ILE A 347 5.63 -8.07 -9.96
N LEU A 348 4.36 -8.35 -9.78
CA LEU A 348 3.84 -9.64 -9.38
C LEU A 348 3.42 -10.41 -10.63
N THR A 349 3.96 -11.59 -10.83
CA THR A 349 3.63 -12.44 -11.99
C THR A 349 2.78 -13.62 -11.52
N LEU A 350 1.58 -13.74 -12.04
CA LEU A 350 0.72 -14.88 -11.74
C LEU A 350 1.22 -16.13 -12.47
N THR A 351 1.36 -17.23 -11.73
CA THR A 351 1.82 -18.51 -12.26
C THR A 351 0.93 -19.65 -11.76
N SER A 352 0.71 -20.64 -12.58
CA SER A 352 0.03 -21.85 -12.17
C SER A 352 0.95 -22.76 -11.36
N VAL A 353 0.39 -23.57 -10.46
CA VAL A 353 1.12 -24.69 -9.86
C VAL A 353 1.43 -25.67 -11.00
N LEU A 354 2.70 -25.84 -11.32
CA LEU A 354 3.12 -26.92 -12.21
C LEU A 354 2.73 -28.26 -11.55
N LYS A 355 1.72 -28.91 -12.09
CA LYS A 355 1.49 -30.32 -11.79
C LYS A 355 2.59 -31.10 -12.52
N PHE A 356 3.65 -31.48 -11.77
CA PHE A 356 4.64 -32.45 -12.24
C PHE A 356 4.03 -33.87 -12.25
#